data_46728c1bb32faeaabdcd0778d9cee7ba
#
_entry.id   46728c1bb32faeaabdcd0778d9cee7ba
#
_cell.length_a   1.000
_cell.length_b   1.000
_cell.length_c   1.000
_cell.angle_alpha   90.00
_cell.angle_beta   90.00
_cell.angle_gamma   90.00
#
_symmetry.space_group_name_H-M   'P 1'
#
loop_
_entity.id
_entity.type
_entity.pdbx_description
1 polymer ?
#
loop_
_entity_poly.entity_id
_entity_poly.type
_entity_poly.pdbx_seq_one_letter_code
_entity_poly.pdbx_strand_id
1 'polypeptide(L)'
;VTVRGDTAVVVDEHRPVPLWQHMMVGNRLMDLFVGEEHGDEPKINRQLLRRVEELARMHAPGAFGGGRGKRGRDRGKPRMPRFRPPSRVDVIDRLDRAGLLPAITFIFSRAGCDAAVGQCVHAGVRLNNPEEIAEVRRIVDERTADLPESDLAVLGYWEWRDGLEHGVAAHHAGLLPAFKETVEELFVRGLVKVVFATETLALGINMPARTVVLERLVKYNCEAHVDLTPGEY
;
A
#
# COMPACT_ATOMS: atom_id res chain seq x y z
N VAL A 1 -6.90 33.38 -12.96
CA VAL A 1 -6.65 34.75 -13.47
C VAL A 1 -7.91 35.29 -14.13
N THR A 2 -8.56 34.53 -15.02
CA THR A 2 -9.77 34.97 -15.74
C THR A 2 -10.97 35.31 -14.82
N VAL A 3 -11.04 34.68 -13.66
CA VAL A 3 -12.16 34.84 -12.69
C VAL A 3 -11.90 35.94 -11.65
N ARG A 4 -10.63 36.21 -11.31
CA ARG A 4 -10.26 37.14 -10.22
C ARG A 4 -9.50 38.39 -10.67
N GLY A 5 -9.20 38.57 -11.96
CA GLY A 5 -8.43 39.73 -12.44
C GLY A 5 -6.97 39.70 -11.95
N ASP A 6 -6.47 40.80 -11.41
CA ASP A 6 -5.08 40.94 -10.95
C ASP A 6 -4.67 39.89 -9.92
N THR A 7 -4.22 38.75 -10.42
CA THR A 7 -3.76 37.62 -9.63
C THR A 7 -2.35 37.24 -10.08
N ALA A 8 -1.38 37.30 -9.16
CA ALA A 8 -0.05 36.77 -9.38
C ALA A 8 -0.09 35.24 -9.27
N VAL A 9 0.38 34.56 -10.32
CA VAL A 9 0.54 33.11 -10.31
C VAL A 9 2.01 32.81 -10.06
N VAL A 10 2.30 32.17 -8.92
CA VAL A 10 3.64 31.67 -8.60
C VAL A 10 3.64 30.17 -8.86
N VAL A 11 4.52 29.73 -9.76
CA VAL A 11 4.74 28.30 -10.04
C VAL A 11 6.14 27.96 -9.55
N ASP A 12 6.21 26.99 -8.63
CA ASP A 12 7.47 26.42 -8.17
C ASP A 12 7.43 24.90 -8.43
N GLU A 13 8.35 24.43 -9.26
CA GLU A 13 8.47 23.01 -9.60
C GLU A 13 9.52 22.28 -8.71
N HIS A 14 10.19 23.05 -7.82
CA HIS A 14 11.18 22.48 -6.94
C HIS A 14 10.52 21.65 -5.83
N ARG A 15 10.82 20.35 -5.78
CA ARG A 15 10.46 19.48 -4.66
C ARG A 15 11.61 19.48 -3.63
N PRO A 16 11.36 19.91 -2.38
CA PRO A 16 12.40 19.89 -1.34
C PRO A 16 12.81 18.46 -0.96
N VAL A 17 11.95 17.46 -1.19
CA VAL A 17 12.26 16.04 -1.01
C VAL A 17 12.07 15.33 -2.35
N PRO A 18 13.11 14.72 -2.92
CA PRO A 18 12.99 13.99 -4.17
C PRO A 18 12.06 12.77 -4.01
N LEU A 19 11.25 12.53 -5.02
CA LEU A 19 10.34 11.38 -5.10
C LEU A 19 10.87 10.38 -6.13
N TRP A 20 11.33 9.24 -5.65
CA TRP A 20 11.79 8.14 -6.51
C TRP A 20 10.65 7.18 -6.79
N GLN A 21 10.34 6.96 -8.06
CA GLN A 21 9.24 6.10 -8.47
C GLN A 21 9.77 4.71 -8.84
N HIS A 22 9.21 3.70 -8.20
CA HIS A 22 9.57 2.30 -8.40
C HIS A 22 8.35 1.45 -8.74
N MET A 23 8.58 0.32 -9.37
CA MET A 23 7.57 -0.70 -9.59
C MET A 23 8.07 -2.06 -9.11
N MET A 24 7.23 -2.74 -8.32
CA MET A 24 7.54 -4.11 -7.92
C MET A 24 7.01 -5.10 -8.94
N VAL A 25 7.93 -5.85 -9.57
CA VAL A 25 7.61 -6.83 -10.61
C VAL A 25 8.09 -8.22 -10.17
N GLY A 26 7.16 -9.09 -9.82
CA GLY A 26 7.46 -10.32 -9.10
C GLY A 26 8.04 -10.00 -7.72
N ASN A 27 9.29 -10.38 -7.46
CA ASN A 27 10.00 -10.10 -6.22
C ASN A 27 11.09 -9.00 -6.36
N ARG A 28 11.08 -8.25 -7.47
CA ARG A 28 12.09 -7.21 -7.74
C ARG A 28 11.46 -5.84 -7.70
N LEU A 29 12.09 -4.95 -6.93
CA LEU A 29 11.84 -3.52 -6.98
C LEU A 29 12.71 -2.94 -8.09
N MET A 30 12.13 -2.24 -9.04
CA MET A 30 12.79 -1.68 -10.21
C MET A 30 12.36 -0.22 -10.38
N ASP A 31 13.30 0.63 -10.80
CA ASP A 31 13.00 2.04 -11.09
C ASP A 31 11.99 2.12 -12.24
N LEU A 32 10.98 2.96 -12.08
CA LEU A 32 9.96 3.18 -13.10
C LEU A 32 10.51 4.01 -14.26
N PHE A 33 11.33 5.02 -13.93
CA PHE A 33 11.95 5.91 -14.89
C PHE A 33 13.47 5.84 -14.83
N VAL A 34 14.12 6.29 -15.89
CA VAL A 34 15.56 6.49 -16.01
C VAL A 34 15.84 7.85 -16.64
N GLY A 35 16.93 8.51 -16.24
CA GLY A 35 17.36 9.81 -16.80
C GLY A 35 17.04 11.04 -15.95
N GLU A 36 16.35 10.89 -14.82
CA GLU A 36 16.00 12.03 -13.95
C GLU A 36 17.23 12.71 -13.31
N GLU A 37 18.34 11.99 -13.12
CA GLU A 37 19.56 12.52 -12.49
C GLU A 37 20.29 13.58 -13.36
N HIS A 38 19.97 13.66 -14.64
CA HIS A 38 20.72 14.51 -15.61
C HIS A 38 19.86 15.64 -16.21
N GLY A 39 18.63 15.90 -15.67
CA GLY A 39 17.75 16.93 -16.20
C GLY A 39 17.08 16.56 -17.54
N ASP A 40 17.22 15.32 -17.98
CA ASP A 40 16.51 14.78 -19.13
C ASP A 40 15.04 14.47 -18.78
N GLU A 41 14.17 14.51 -19.80
CA GLU A 41 12.79 14.04 -19.63
C GLU A 41 12.78 12.57 -19.14
N PRO A 42 11.99 12.24 -18.09
CA PRO A 42 11.94 10.90 -17.53
C PRO A 42 11.48 9.88 -18.58
N LYS A 43 12.29 8.87 -18.85
CA LYS A 43 11.98 7.78 -19.79
C LYS A 43 11.66 6.51 -19.03
N ILE A 44 10.60 5.82 -19.46
CA ILE A 44 10.25 4.53 -18.85
C ILE A 44 11.42 3.55 -18.98
N ASN A 45 11.73 2.87 -17.88
CA ASN A 45 12.80 1.90 -17.79
C ASN A 45 12.55 0.69 -18.72
N ARG A 46 13.38 0.53 -19.75
CA ARG A 46 13.24 -0.57 -20.73
C ARG A 46 13.44 -1.94 -20.12
N GLN A 47 14.26 -2.07 -19.06
CA GLN A 47 14.45 -3.34 -18.36
C GLN A 47 13.18 -3.75 -17.61
N LEU A 48 12.48 -2.79 -17.02
CA LEU A 48 11.18 -3.00 -16.41
C LEU A 48 10.17 -3.53 -17.43
N LEU A 49 10.05 -2.88 -18.59
CA LEU A 49 9.13 -3.31 -19.64
C LEU A 49 9.41 -4.74 -20.10
N ARG A 50 10.68 -5.08 -20.36
CA ARG A 50 11.09 -6.46 -20.74
C ARG A 50 10.69 -7.46 -19.66
N ARG A 51 10.91 -7.12 -18.38
CA ARG A 51 10.57 -8.02 -17.27
C ARG A 51 9.08 -8.26 -17.15
N VAL A 52 8.27 -7.23 -17.31
CA VAL A 52 6.79 -7.33 -17.34
C VAL A 52 6.34 -8.22 -18.48
N GLU A 53 6.89 -8.04 -19.68
CA GLU A 53 6.58 -8.88 -20.86
C GLU A 53 6.97 -10.36 -20.64
N GLU A 54 8.15 -10.62 -20.08
CA GLU A 54 8.59 -11.99 -19.74
C GLU A 54 7.63 -12.69 -18.81
N LEU A 55 7.24 -12.02 -17.71
CA LEU A 55 6.29 -12.54 -16.74
C LEU A 55 4.90 -12.73 -17.37
N ALA A 56 4.45 -11.82 -18.20
CA ALA A 56 3.20 -11.95 -18.92
C ALA A 56 3.20 -13.18 -19.84
N ARG A 57 4.31 -13.45 -20.55
CA ARG A 57 4.46 -14.64 -21.40
C ARG A 57 4.48 -15.94 -20.59
N MET A 58 5.16 -15.97 -19.44
CA MET A 58 5.21 -17.16 -18.57
C MET A 58 3.84 -17.53 -17.99
N HIS A 59 2.96 -16.55 -17.80
CA HIS A 59 1.62 -16.76 -17.25
C HIS A 59 0.53 -16.83 -18.34
N ALA A 60 0.90 -16.80 -19.63
CA ALA A 60 -0.04 -16.95 -20.72
C ALA A 60 -0.67 -18.36 -20.70
N PRO A 61 -2.00 -18.50 -20.87
CA PRO A 61 -2.65 -19.80 -20.94
C PRO A 61 -2.13 -20.59 -22.15
N GLY A 62 -1.31 -21.60 -21.93
CA GLY A 62 -0.73 -22.44 -22.98
C GLY A 62 0.79 -22.60 -22.95
N ALA A 63 1.52 -21.93 -22.07
CA ALA A 63 2.99 -22.03 -22.01
C ALA A 63 3.51 -23.39 -21.49
N PHE A 64 2.69 -24.18 -20.79
CA PHE A 64 3.02 -25.51 -20.30
C PHE A 64 1.82 -26.45 -20.51
N GLY A 65 1.85 -27.28 -21.56
CA GLY A 65 0.92 -28.40 -21.64
C GLY A 65 0.59 -28.85 -23.05
N GLY A 66 1.39 -29.72 -23.61
CA GLY A 66 0.97 -30.64 -24.67
C GLY A 66 -0.05 -31.65 -24.14
N GLY A 67 -1.30 -31.23 -23.98
CA GLY A 67 -2.43 -32.07 -23.65
C GLY A 67 -3.46 -32.02 -24.77
N ARG A 68 -3.57 -33.08 -25.60
CA ARG A 68 -4.67 -33.29 -26.54
C ARG A 68 -6.00 -33.39 -25.79
N GLY A 69 -6.80 -32.32 -25.75
CA GLY A 69 -8.10 -32.29 -25.11
C GLY A 69 -9.10 -31.45 -25.90
N LYS A 70 -10.05 -32.13 -26.58
CA LYS A 70 -11.34 -31.72 -27.15
C LYS A 70 -11.63 -30.22 -27.41
N ARG A 71 -11.80 -29.94 -28.72
CA ARG A 71 -12.38 -28.70 -29.28
C ARG A 71 -13.78 -28.44 -28.74
N GLY A 72 -13.91 -27.55 -27.77
CA GLY A 72 -15.14 -26.85 -27.45
C GLY A 72 -15.07 -25.46 -28.09
N ARG A 73 -16.03 -25.15 -29.00
CA ARG A 73 -16.21 -23.83 -29.59
C ARG A 73 -16.78 -22.90 -28.53
N ASP A 74 -15.93 -22.24 -27.78
CA ASP A 74 -16.32 -21.02 -27.04
C ASP A 74 -15.45 -19.87 -27.54
N ARG A 75 -16.05 -18.98 -28.36
CA ARG A 75 -15.44 -17.75 -28.84
C ARG A 75 -15.50 -16.71 -27.71
N GLY A 76 -14.89 -17.05 -26.57
CA GLY A 76 -14.69 -16.12 -25.45
C GLY A 76 -13.55 -15.15 -25.75
N LYS A 77 -13.76 -13.89 -25.35
CA LYS A 77 -12.76 -12.79 -25.37
C LYS A 77 -11.36 -13.27 -24.99
N PRO A 78 -10.29 -12.75 -25.62
CA PRO A 78 -8.92 -13.11 -25.27
C PRO A 78 -8.72 -12.96 -23.76
N ARG A 79 -8.48 -14.07 -23.06
CA ARG A 79 -8.14 -14.05 -21.64
C ARG A 79 -6.78 -13.38 -21.52
N MET A 80 -6.76 -12.15 -21.04
CA MET A 80 -5.53 -11.46 -20.65
C MET A 80 -4.72 -12.38 -19.74
N PRO A 81 -3.39 -12.46 -19.93
CA PRO A 81 -2.52 -13.23 -19.04
C PRO A 81 -2.79 -12.78 -17.60
N ARG A 82 -3.13 -13.71 -16.71
CA ARG A 82 -3.33 -13.39 -15.29
C ARG A 82 -1.97 -13.15 -14.65
N PHE A 83 -1.48 -11.94 -14.74
CA PHE A 83 -0.36 -11.48 -13.93
C PHE A 83 -0.77 -11.59 -12.45
N ARG A 84 -0.01 -12.36 -11.68
CA ARG A 84 -0.23 -12.44 -10.23
C ARG A 84 0.59 -11.35 -9.57
N PRO A 85 -0.04 -10.34 -8.98
CA PRO A 85 0.68 -9.29 -8.27
C PRO A 85 1.48 -9.89 -7.11
N PRO A 86 2.57 -9.25 -6.67
CA PRO A 86 3.29 -9.62 -5.47
C PRO A 86 2.34 -9.71 -4.27
N SER A 87 2.59 -10.63 -3.35
CA SER A 87 1.84 -10.65 -2.10
C SER A 87 2.22 -9.44 -1.24
N ARG A 88 1.32 -8.98 -0.37
CA ARG A 88 1.61 -7.89 0.56
C ARG A 88 2.81 -8.20 1.46
N VAL A 89 2.94 -9.44 1.88
CA VAL A 89 4.07 -9.94 2.67
C VAL A 89 5.37 -9.81 1.91
N ASP A 90 5.40 -10.20 0.62
CA ASP A 90 6.60 -10.05 -0.22
C ASP A 90 6.98 -8.58 -0.40
N VAL A 91 5.99 -7.69 -0.53
CA VAL A 91 6.23 -6.24 -0.61
C VAL A 91 6.87 -5.73 0.66
N ILE A 92 6.29 -6.06 1.83
CA ILE A 92 6.81 -5.64 3.14
C ILE A 92 8.23 -6.16 3.36
N ASP A 93 8.47 -7.46 3.15
CA ASP A 93 9.79 -8.07 3.28
C ASP A 93 10.82 -7.38 2.36
N ARG A 94 10.42 -7.02 1.15
CA ARG A 94 11.29 -6.30 0.22
C ARG A 94 11.60 -4.89 0.67
N LEU A 95 10.60 -4.16 1.19
CA LEU A 95 10.79 -2.81 1.72
C LEU A 95 11.66 -2.82 2.97
N ASP A 96 11.43 -3.75 3.87
CA ASP A 96 12.22 -3.90 5.11
C ASP A 96 13.69 -4.16 4.79
N ARG A 97 13.99 -5.17 3.96
CA ARG A 97 15.36 -5.48 3.51
C ARG A 97 16.05 -4.33 2.77
N ALA A 98 15.29 -3.47 2.13
CA ALA A 98 15.82 -2.31 1.43
C ALA A 98 15.97 -1.07 2.34
N GLY A 99 15.57 -1.15 3.64
CA GLY A 99 15.58 -0.02 4.56
C GLY A 99 14.58 1.07 4.18
N LEU A 100 13.46 0.70 3.53
CA LEU A 100 12.45 1.61 3.01
C LEU A 100 11.20 1.71 3.90
N LEU A 101 11.23 1.17 5.10
CA LEU A 101 10.21 1.40 6.13
C LEU A 101 10.53 2.68 6.93
N PRO A 102 9.53 3.38 7.51
CA PRO A 102 8.11 3.05 7.52
C PRO A 102 7.41 3.33 6.18
N ALA A 103 6.34 2.57 5.91
CA ALA A 103 5.59 2.66 4.66
C ALA A 103 4.09 2.83 4.89
N ILE A 104 3.44 3.58 3.97
CA ILE A 104 1.99 3.66 3.87
C ILE A 104 1.57 2.94 2.58
N THR A 105 0.68 1.95 2.71
CA THR A 105 0.11 1.22 1.57
C THR A 105 -1.35 1.62 1.38
N PHE A 106 -1.65 2.27 0.28
CA PHE A 106 -3.02 2.66 -0.04
C PHE A 106 -3.80 1.48 -0.64
N ILE A 107 -4.91 1.15 0.04
CA ILE A 107 -5.90 0.15 -0.38
C ILE A 107 -7.26 0.86 -0.36
N PHE A 108 -7.88 1.10 -1.51
CA PHE A 108 -9.14 1.85 -1.61
C PHE A 108 -10.37 1.05 -1.12
N SER A 109 -10.20 0.37 0.03
CA SER A 109 -11.23 -0.46 0.67
C SER A 109 -10.94 -0.62 2.16
N ARG A 110 -11.90 -0.27 3.02
CA ARG A 110 -11.79 -0.44 4.49
C ARG A 110 -11.54 -1.90 4.86
N ALA A 111 -12.44 -2.80 4.42
CA ALA A 111 -12.28 -4.23 4.63
C ALA A 111 -10.98 -4.80 4.02
N GLY A 112 -10.47 -4.16 2.94
CA GLY A 112 -9.18 -4.49 2.35
C GLY A 112 -8.00 -4.13 3.26
N CYS A 113 -8.09 -3.03 4.00
CA CYS A 113 -7.07 -2.62 4.98
C CYS A 113 -7.02 -3.60 6.15
N ASP A 114 -8.17 -3.93 6.73
CA ASP A 114 -8.25 -4.90 7.85
C ASP A 114 -7.77 -6.29 7.43
N ALA A 115 -8.21 -6.75 6.25
CA ALA A 115 -7.76 -8.03 5.70
C ALA A 115 -6.24 -8.05 5.42
N ALA A 116 -5.64 -6.91 5.08
CA ALA A 116 -4.20 -6.80 4.86
C ALA A 116 -3.42 -7.00 6.16
N VAL A 117 -3.86 -6.37 7.26
CA VAL A 117 -3.28 -6.59 8.60
C VAL A 117 -3.38 -8.07 8.97
N GLY A 118 -4.57 -8.66 8.89
CA GLY A 118 -4.77 -10.09 9.19
C GLY A 118 -3.88 -11.01 8.36
N GLN A 119 -3.69 -10.73 7.05
CA GLN A 119 -2.78 -11.49 6.19
C GLN A 119 -1.33 -11.42 6.66
N CYS A 120 -0.86 -10.23 7.08
CA CYS A 120 0.50 -10.05 7.58
C CYS A 120 0.72 -10.80 8.88
N VAL A 121 -0.21 -10.69 9.82
CA VAL A 121 -0.18 -11.39 11.11
C VAL A 121 -0.19 -12.91 10.90
N HIS A 122 -1.11 -13.45 10.11
CA HIS A 122 -1.20 -14.88 9.80
C HIS A 122 0.05 -15.42 9.08
N ALA A 123 0.70 -14.60 8.27
CA ALA A 123 1.95 -14.97 7.60
C ALA A 123 3.17 -14.86 8.51
N GLY A 124 3.01 -14.42 9.75
CA GLY A 124 4.09 -14.30 10.73
C GLY A 124 5.03 -13.11 10.51
N VAL A 125 4.55 -12.05 9.82
CA VAL A 125 5.32 -10.79 9.70
C VAL A 125 5.56 -10.24 11.09
N ARG A 126 6.82 -9.96 11.42
CA ARG A 126 7.23 -9.37 12.71
C ARG A 126 8.27 -8.29 12.43
N LEU A 127 7.83 -7.05 12.55
CA LEU A 127 8.67 -5.87 12.32
C LEU A 127 9.19 -5.26 13.62
N ASN A 128 8.56 -5.61 14.75
CA ASN A 128 8.91 -5.10 16.06
C ASN A 128 9.73 -6.13 16.85
N ASN A 129 10.71 -5.62 17.60
CA ASN A 129 11.46 -6.37 18.58
C ASN A 129 10.70 -6.43 19.93
N PRO A 130 11.15 -7.25 20.93
CA PRO A 130 10.44 -7.39 22.20
C PRO A 130 10.26 -6.08 22.98
N GLU A 131 11.23 -5.18 22.95
CA GLU A 131 11.19 -3.89 23.64
C GLU A 131 10.15 -2.96 22.99
N GLU A 132 10.12 -2.93 21.64
CA GLU A 132 9.12 -2.18 20.87
C GLU A 132 7.70 -2.73 21.15
N ILE A 133 7.53 -4.05 21.22
CA ILE A 133 6.24 -4.68 21.56
C ILE A 133 5.78 -4.27 22.96
N ALA A 134 6.69 -4.25 23.94
CA ALA A 134 6.35 -3.82 25.30
C ALA A 134 5.87 -2.37 25.34
N GLU A 135 6.53 -1.48 24.57
CA GLU A 135 6.13 -0.07 24.47
C GLU A 135 4.79 0.09 23.73
N VAL A 136 4.55 -0.68 22.64
CA VAL A 136 3.25 -0.71 21.97
C VAL A 136 2.14 -1.08 22.95
N ARG A 137 2.32 -2.14 23.73
CA ARG A 137 1.34 -2.59 24.74
C ARG A 137 1.03 -1.50 25.76
N ARG A 138 2.06 -0.85 26.28
CA ARG A 138 1.90 0.23 27.26
C ARG A 138 1.05 1.37 26.68
N ILE A 139 1.36 1.83 25.46
CA ILE A 139 0.64 2.92 24.82
C ILE A 139 -0.82 2.51 24.52
N VAL A 140 -1.01 1.30 24.00
CA VAL A 140 -2.36 0.76 23.72
C VAL A 140 -3.19 0.69 24.98
N ASP A 141 -2.67 0.14 26.06
CA ASP A 141 -3.37 0.02 27.35
C ASP A 141 -3.74 1.40 27.90
N GLU A 142 -2.85 2.39 27.78
CA GLU A 142 -3.09 3.77 28.21
C GLU A 142 -4.18 4.46 27.36
N ARG A 143 -4.13 4.29 26.03
CA ARG A 143 -5.07 4.94 25.10
C ARG A 143 -6.46 4.30 25.08
N THR A 144 -6.59 3.09 25.57
CA THR A 144 -7.85 2.33 25.59
C THR A 144 -8.40 2.11 27.01
N ALA A 145 -7.79 2.72 28.03
CA ALA A 145 -8.17 2.55 29.42
C ALA A 145 -9.64 2.91 29.72
N ASP A 146 -10.20 3.86 28.99
CA ASP A 146 -11.59 4.31 29.15
C ASP A 146 -12.61 3.45 28.38
N LEU A 147 -12.17 2.47 27.59
CA LEU A 147 -13.07 1.61 26.84
C LEU A 147 -13.63 0.49 27.75
N PRO A 148 -14.96 0.28 27.76
CA PRO A 148 -15.55 -0.82 28.52
C PRO A 148 -15.04 -2.17 28.01
N GLU A 149 -14.67 -3.08 28.91
CA GLU A 149 -14.17 -4.40 28.56
C GLU A 149 -15.18 -5.21 27.74
N SER A 150 -16.48 -5.02 28.01
CA SER A 150 -17.57 -5.63 27.25
C SER A 150 -17.59 -5.27 25.76
N ASP A 151 -17.04 -4.11 25.39
CA ASP A 151 -17.12 -3.58 24.03
C ASP A 151 -15.89 -3.97 23.20
N LEU A 152 -14.77 -4.33 23.83
CA LEU A 152 -13.51 -4.63 23.17
C LEU A 152 -13.64 -5.70 22.09
N ALA A 153 -14.38 -6.76 22.36
CA ALA A 153 -14.58 -7.84 21.38
C ALA A 153 -15.38 -7.38 20.14
N VAL A 154 -16.41 -6.55 20.35
CA VAL A 154 -17.26 -6.02 19.27
C VAL A 154 -16.48 -5.02 18.40
N LEU A 155 -15.54 -4.31 19.01
CA LEU A 155 -14.71 -3.31 18.35
C LEU A 155 -13.53 -3.91 17.57
N GLY A 156 -13.31 -5.23 17.63
CA GLY A 156 -12.16 -5.89 17.01
C GLY A 156 -10.82 -5.52 17.64
N TYR A 157 -10.85 -5.21 18.95
CA TYR A 157 -9.68 -4.72 19.68
C TYR A 157 -8.50 -5.70 19.65
N TRP A 158 -8.76 -7.00 19.77
CA TRP A 158 -7.71 -8.00 19.87
C TRP A 158 -6.94 -8.17 18.58
N GLU A 159 -7.63 -8.18 17.45
CA GLU A 159 -7.03 -8.25 16.12
C GLU A 159 -6.27 -6.96 15.79
N TRP A 160 -6.82 -5.80 16.18
CA TRP A 160 -6.17 -4.51 16.02
C TRP A 160 -4.89 -4.42 16.85
N ARG A 161 -4.94 -4.81 18.13
CA ARG A 161 -3.78 -4.84 19.05
C ARG A 161 -2.69 -5.78 18.53
N ASP A 162 -3.07 -6.98 18.09
CA ASP A 162 -2.13 -7.97 17.56
C ASP A 162 -1.40 -7.44 16.32
N GLY A 163 -2.11 -6.75 15.43
CA GLY A 163 -1.48 -6.05 14.30
C GLY A 163 -0.43 -5.02 14.74
N LEU A 164 -0.74 -4.19 15.73
CA LEU A 164 0.17 -3.18 16.28
C LEU A 164 1.44 -3.81 16.88
N GLU A 165 1.30 -4.90 17.62
CA GLU A 165 2.44 -5.64 18.20
C GLU A 165 3.35 -6.22 17.10
N HIS A 166 2.79 -6.57 15.93
CA HIS A 166 3.55 -7.01 14.76
C HIS A 166 4.15 -5.83 13.93
N GLY A 167 3.83 -4.58 14.29
CA GLY A 167 4.30 -3.38 13.59
C GLY A 167 3.50 -3.03 12.34
N VAL A 168 2.28 -3.58 12.19
CA VAL A 168 1.37 -3.33 11.06
C VAL A 168 0.01 -2.83 11.55
N ALA A 169 -0.62 -1.90 10.83
CA ALA A 169 -1.92 -1.36 11.21
C ALA A 169 -2.79 -1.04 10.00
N ALA A 170 -4.11 -1.04 10.21
CA ALA A 170 -5.07 -0.42 9.31
C ALA A 170 -5.36 1.02 9.75
N HIS A 171 -5.62 1.92 8.79
CA HIS A 171 -6.08 3.27 9.06
C HIS A 171 -7.17 3.69 8.06
N HIS A 172 -8.40 3.81 8.52
CA HIS A 172 -9.55 4.18 7.70
C HIS A 172 -10.68 4.79 8.53
N ALA A 173 -11.64 5.42 7.88
CA ALA A 173 -12.74 6.12 8.53
C ALA A 173 -13.71 5.21 9.34
N GLY A 174 -13.58 3.89 9.23
CA GLY A 174 -14.38 2.94 10.00
C GLY A 174 -13.82 2.60 11.39
N LEU A 175 -12.59 3.02 11.71
CA LEU A 175 -11.99 2.84 13.02
C LEU A 175 -12.49 3.88 14.01
N LEU A 176 -12.53 3.51 15.31
CA LEU A 176 -12.76 4.46 16.38
C LEU A 176 -11.69 5.57 16.38
N PRO A 177 -12.03 6.80 16.77
CA PRO A 177 -11.05 7.88 16.89
C PRO A 177 -9.84 7.49 17.73
N ALA A 178 -10.06 6.90 18.91
CA ALA A 178 -8.98 6.45 19.79
C ALA A 178 -8.03 5.46 19.11
N PHE A 179 -8.56 4.53 18.31
CA PHE A 179 -7.73 3.57 17.57
C PHE A 179 -6.91 4.25 16.47
N LYS A 180 -7.50 5.20 15.73
CA LYS A 180 -6.79 5.96 14.71
C LYS A 180 -5.65 6.79 15.30
N GLU A 181 -5.94 7.55 16.34
CA GLU A 181 -4.96 8.39 17.04
C GLU A 181 -3.80 7.54 17.59
N THR A 182 -4.10 6.35 18.12
CA THR A 182 -3.08 5.41 18.58
C THR A 182 -2.20 4.92 17.43
N VAL A 183 -2.79 4.55 16.29
CA VAL A 183 -2.02 4.14 15.09
C VAL A 183 -1.11 5.28 14.64
N GLU A 184 -1.62 6.50 14.58
CA GLU A 184 -0.87 7.69 14.18
C GLU A 184 0.31 7.96 15.12
N GLU A 185 0.08 7.89 16.44
CA GLU A 185 1.13 8.05 17.45
C GLU A 185 2.22 6.99 17.31
N LEU A 186 1.83 5.72 17.20
CA LEU A 186 2.76 4.61 17.06
C LEU A 186 3.55 4.69 15.76
N PHE A 187 2.93 5.17 14.67
CA PHE A 187 3.63 5.36 13.41
C PHE A 187 4.69 6.48 13.49
N VAL A 188 4.35 7.61 14.09
CA VAL A 188 5.31 8.72 14.32
C VAL A 188 6.48 8.28 15.19
N ARG A 189 6.24 7.39 16.18
CA ARG A 189 7.27 6.80 17.04
C ARG A 189 8.06 5.67 16.36
N GLY A 190 7.69 5.25 15.15
CA GLY A 190 8.35 4.15 14.42
C GLY A 190 8.03 2.76 14.97
N LEU A 191 7.00 2.63 15.81
CA LEU A 191 6.51 1.37 16.39
C LEU A 191 5.50 0.67 15.47
N VAL A 192 4.76 1.40 14.66
CA VAL A 192 4.05 0.88 13.49
C VAL A 192 4.86 1.22 12.26
N LYS A 193 5.29 0.21 11.53
CA LYS A 193 6.24 0.35 10.40
C LYS A 193 5.54 0.22 9.05
N VAL A 194 4.31 -0.34 9.02
CA VAL A 194 3.47 -0.39 7.82
C VAL A 194 2.02 -0.06 8.19
N VAL A 195 1.45 0.91 7.47
CA VAL A 195 0.03 1.27 7.58
C VAL A 195 -0.67 0.96 6.26
N PHE A 196 -1.76 0.20 6.34
CA PHE A 196 -2.69 0.01 5.24
C PHE A 196 -3.82 1.03 5.37
N ALA A 197 -3.96 1.92 4.39
CA ALA A 197 -4.84 3.06 4.49
C ALA A 197 -5.78 3.23 3.29
N THR A 198 -6.90 3.91 3.54
CA THR A 198 -7.74 4.45 2.48
C THR A 198 -7.33 5.88 2.14
N GLU A 199 -7.84 6.45 1.05
CA GLU A 199 -7.51 7.80 0.57
C GLU A 199 -7.71 8.91 1.64
N THR A 200 -8.56 8.67 2.64
CA THR A 200 -8.83 9.64 3.71
C THR A 200 -7.60 9.95 4.58
N LEU A 201 -6.60 9.08 4.59
CA LEU A 201 -5.34 9.32 5.31
C LEU A 201 -4.54 10.48 4.69
N ALA A 202 -4.62 10.68 3.38
CA ALA A 202 -3.88 11.74 2.69
C ALA A 202 -4.33 13.16 3.08
N LEU A 203 -5.48 13.31 3.72
CA LEU A 203 -6.08 14.58 4.11
C LEU A 203 -5.76 14.92 5.57
N GLY A 204 -4.65 15.62 5.80
CA GLY A 204 -4.44 16.37 7.04
C GLY A 204 -3.67 15.67 8.16
N ILE A 205 -3.01 14.54 7.92
CA ILE A 205 -2.23 13.83 8.93
C ILE A 205 -0.74 13.89 8.59
N ASN A 206 0.07 14.34 9.55
CA ASN A 206 1.53 14.34 9.39
C ASN A 206 2.10 12.98 9.81
N MET A 207 2.07 12.00 8.91
CA MET A 207 2.69 10.70 9.10
C MET A 207 3.95 10.60 8.22
N PRO A 208 5.16 10.67 8.81
CA PRO A 208 6.42 10.69 8.07
C PRO A 208 6.75 9.30 7.51
N ALA A 209 6.15 8.95 6.38
CA ALA A 209 6.46 7.72 5.66
C ALA A 209 7.69 7.91 4.76
N ARG A 210 8.57 6.90 4.76
CA ARG A 210 9.69 6.84 3.80
C ARG A 210 9.19 6.35 2.43
N THR A 211 8.18 5.49 2.42
CA THR A 211 7.65 4.88 1.20
C THR A 211 6.12 4.96 1.16
N VAL A 212 5.60 5.25 -0.01
CA VAL A 212 4.18 5.12 -0.32
C VAL A 212 4.01 4.00 -1.36
N VAL A 213 3.13 3.06 -1.07
CA VAL A 213 2.79 1.96 -1.97
C VAL A 213 1.37 2.12 -2.46
N LEU A 214 1.17 2.11 -3.77
CA LEU A 214 -0.14 2.02 -4.40
C LEU A 214 -0.35 0.58 -4.86
N GLU A 215 -1.24 -0.15 -4.20
CA GLU A 215 -1.48 -1.57 -4.51
C GLU A 215 -2.18 -1.73 -5.87
N ARG A 216 -3.10 -0.82 -6.16
CA ARG A 216 -3.81 -0.73 -7.44
C ARG A 216 -4.07 0.73 -7.79
N LEU A 217 -4.05 1.04 -9.08
CA LEU A 217 -4.42 2.36 -9.59
C LEU A 217 -5.92 2.42 -9.97
N VAL A 218 -6.75 1.65 -9.27
CA VAL A 218 -8.19 1.52 -9.50
C VAL A 218 -8.92 1.61 -8.17
N LYS A 219 -9.94 2.45 -8.11
CA LYS A 219 -10.82 2.60 -6.95
C LYS A 219 -12.29 2.31 -7.31
N TYR A 220 -13.12 2.05 -6.31
CA TYR A 220 -14.56 1.91 -6.46
C TYR A 220 -15.26 3.22 -6.10
N ASN A 221 -15.97 3.81 -7.06
CA ASN A 221 -16.65 5.10 -6.90
C ASN A 221 -18.13 4.98 -6.49
N CYS A 222 -18.53 3.89 -5.85
CA CYS A 222 -19.91 3.49 -5.50
C CYS A 222 -20.74 2.95 -6.66
N GLU A 223 -20.29 3.04 -7.90
CA GLU A 223 -21.01 2.53 -9.09
C GLU A 223 -20.15 1.51 -9.85
N ALA A 224 -18.88 1.82 -10.05
CA ALA A 224 -17.97 1.00 -10.84
C ALA A 224 -16.51 1.11 -10.33
N HIS A 225 -15.67 0.18 -10.79
CA HIS A 225 -14.23 0.34 -10.65
C HIS A 225 -13.72 1.31 -11.71
N VAL A 226 -13.09 2.41 -11.26
CA VAL A 226 -12.54 3.47 -12.10
C VAL A 226 -11.05 3.63 -11.84
N ASP A 227 -10.30 4.00 -12.87
CA ASP A 227 -8.89 4.31 -12.72
C ASP A 227 -8.71 5.60 -11.90
N LEU A 228 -7.61 5.69 -11.14
CA LEU A 228 -7.23 6.93 -10.47
C LEU A 228 -6.94 8.01 -11.50
N THR A 229 -7.43 9.21 -11.23
CA THR A 229 -7.07 10.37 -12.04
C THR A 229 -5.65 10.84 -11.73
N PRO A 230 -4.98 11.58 -12.64
CA PRO A 230 -3.65 12.14 -12.37
C PRO A 230 -3.59 13.03 -11.12
N GLY A 231 -4.70 13.67 -10.74
CA GLY A 231 -4.78 14.50 -9.53
C GLY A 231 -4.95 13.70 -8.22
N GLU A 232 -5.30 12.42 -8.33
CA GLU A 232 -5.43 11.49 -7.20
C GLU A 232 -4.18 10.62 -7.02
N TYR A 233 -3.32 10.57 -8.04
CA TYR A 233 -2.00 9.94 -8.01
C TYR A 233 -0.97 10.91 -7.40
#